data_724a1a4a97f948b3fd148b70626eed17
#
_entry.id   724a1a4a97f948b3fd148b70626eed17
#
_cell.length_a   1.000
_cell.length_b   1.000
_cell.length_c   1.000
_cell.angle_alpha   90.00
_cell.angle_beta   90.00
_cell.angle_gamma   90.00
#
_symmetry.space_group_name_H-M   'P 1'
#
loop_
_entity.id
_entity.type
_entity.pdbx_description
1 polymer ?
#
loop_
_entity_poly.entity_id
_entity_poly.type
_entity_poly.pdbx_seq_one_letter_code
_entity_poly.pdbx_strand_id
1 'polypeptide(L)'
;MHIGTRLGAAGLAAALLLPTGALAAGPDQAQARQEDLDTLYAALQEHHPDLYANTPQEAFEAKKAEIEGRLAEESDVDFALDLQSLVALIGDSHTTTNIGSVLNSTGLYPFGAEWYDGSWVLTGAEEEDAALLGQTVTALNGVPMDEICTRFGTLVSADNPVKLRRQTEQLLYSEACLDYLGIAESGEPLEVTTSGGSFTVEALPMEDFGDAALSSLSQQRESTPATAYRKGTYYFAQSLDDTTYYIQFNQCMEDPKQPMDGFAAQVEAELEAGDYRQVLLDLRNNGGGSDGVLVPILMLVPGLVEEGVKVYGLVGEATYSSAIINAVELVDAGGVLAGSPTSGSVNHFGSTGSFTLPNSGIRVSCSSKYIDLGTLLEAGLGAQVEPLVPTVRVEQTLDDYLAGRDTLVDWLLANGADYTAPEQPDAPLTRGRLAWMLWQAAGAPEAEPAPFSDLMPFAYYAPGVGWCDQTGVANGVPGGAFRASCAVTLEEAAQMLVRFVRQQGLTPAEVRSCLLYTSDA
;
A
#
# COMPACT_ATOMS: atom_id res chain seq x y z
N MET A 1 28.67 -23.82 -4.18
CA MET A 1 28.25 -22.67 -3.40
C MET A 1 26.87 -22.33 -3.96
N HIS A 2 25.84 -22.99 -3.41
CA HIS A 2 24.48 -22.95 -3.93
C HIS A 2 23.77 -21.75 -3.32
N ILE A 3 23.47 -20.77 -4.13
CA ILE A 3 22.56 -19.68 -3.78
C ILE A 3 21.19 -20.10 -4.34
N GLY A 4 20.40 -20.77 -3.51
CA GLY A 4 19.00 -21.01 -3.82
C GLY A 4 18.25 -19.68 -3.82
N THR A 5 17.75 -19.31 -4.97
CA THR A 5 16.81 -18.20 -5.14
C THR A 5 15.50 -18.61 -4.45
N ARG A 6 15.22 -18.03 -3.31
CA ARG A 6 13.96 -18.23 -2.59
C ARG A 6 12.86 -17.50 -3.34
N LEU A 7 11.84 -18.22 -3.78
CA LEU A 7 10.54 -17.63 -4.09
C LEU A 7 10.15 -16.70 -2.94
N GLY A 8 9.77 -15.49 -3.27
CA GLY A 8 9.49 -14.46 -2.29
C GLY A 8 8.25 -14.76 -1.45
N ALA A 9 8.41 -15.62 -0.45
CA ALA A 9 7.52 -15.60 0.71
C ALA A 9 7.81 -14.31 1.49
N ALA A 10 7.42 -13.19 0.91
CA ALA A 10 7.51 -11.88 1.54
C ALA A 10 6.28 -11.71 2.43
N GLY A 11 6.48 -11.86 3.73
CA GLY A 11 5.52 -11.33 4.67
C GLY A 11 5.00 -12.22 5.78
N LEU A 12 5.57 -13.42 6.03
CA LEU A 12 5.33 -14.07 7.32
C LEU A 12 6.42 -13.61 8.30
N ALA A 13 6.09 -12.63 9.12
CA ALA A 13 6.89 -12.22 10.25
C ALA A 13 7.13 -13.45 11.15
N ALA A 14 8.37 -13.64 11.58
CA ALA A 14 8.78 -14.70 12.49
C ALA A 14 7.90 -14.67 13.76
N ALA A 15 6.90 -15.54 13.82
CA ALA A 15 6.17 -15.84 15.04
C ALA A 15 7.00 -16.82 15.86
N LEU A 16 7.29 -16.45 17.08
CA LEU A 16 7.92 -17.29 18.10
C LEU A 16 7.11 -18.59 18.23
N LEU A 17 7.77 -19.72 18.05
CA LEU A 17 7.26 -21.06 18.29
C LEU A 17 6.81 -21.17 19.76
N LEU A 18 5.50 -21.15 19.98
CA LEU A 18 4.90 -21.68 21.20
C LEU A 18 4.53 -23.15 20.96
N PRO A 19 4.72 -24.04 21.92
CA PRO A 19 4.41 -25.45 21.71
C PRO A 19 2.90 -25.64 21.48
N THR A 20 2.55 -26.29 20.39
CA THR A 20 1.18 -26.73 20.10
C THR A 20 0.77 -27.81 21.10
N GLY A 21 0.02 -27.43 22.13
CA GLY A 21 -0.71 -28.38 22.93
C GLY A 21 -1.88 -28.90 22.10
N ALA A 22 -1.90 -30.18 21.82
CA ALA A 22 -3.05 -30.84 21.23
C ALA A 22 -4.26 -30.64 22.15
N LEU A 23 -5.28 -29.89 21.68
CA LEU A 23 -6.54 -29.74 22.37
C LEU A 23 -7.34 -31.04 22.26
N ALA A 24 -7.86 -31.56 23.39
CA ALA A 24 -8.66 -32.74 23.43
C ALA A 24 -10.04 -32.50 22.78
N ALA A 25 -10.41 -33.33 21.80
CA ALA A 25 -11.72 -33.29 21.17
C ALA A 25 -12.85 -33.63 22.18
N GLY A 26 -13.84 -32.72 22.31
CA GLY A 26 -14.98 -32.90 23.20
C GLY A 26 -15.92 -31.67 23.20
N PRO A 27 -17.02 -31.74 23.95
CA PRO A 27 -17.93 -30.58 24.10
C PRO A 27 -17.24 -29.30 24.58
N ASP A 28 -16.10 -29.41 25.20
CA ASP A 28 -15.25 -28.28 25.61
C ASP A 28 -14.68 -27.52 24.42
N GLN A 29 -14.43 -28.15 23.27
CA GLN A 29 -13.89 -27.51 22.07
C GLN A 29 -14.92 -26.63 21.36
N ALA A 30 -16.14 -27.09 21.20
CA ALA A 30 -17.23 -26.30 20.62
C ALA A 30 -17.51 -25.04 21.48
N GLN A 31 -17.44 -25.19 22.81
CA GLN A 31 -17.61 -24.08 23.73
C GLN A 31 -16.42 -23.07 23.63
N ALA A 32 -15.20 -23.56 23.51
CA ALA A 32 -14.01 -22.73 23.34
C ALA A 32 -14.08 -21.92 22.02
N ARG A 33 -14.49 -22.55 20.93
CA ARG A 33 -14.69 -21.87 19.63
C ARG A 33 -15.82 -20.85 19.68
N GLN A 34 -16.93 -21.16 20.40
CA GLN A 34 -18.00 -20.19 20.60
C GLN A 34 -17.51 -18.96 21.35
N GLU A 35 -16.71 -19.15 22.41
CA GLU A 35 -16.11 -18.03 23.16
C GLU A 35 -15.18 -17.18 22.29
N ASP A 36 -14.38 -17.80 21.43
CA ASP A 36 -13.50 -17.09 20.48
C ASP A 36 -14.32 -16.29 19.46
N LEU A 37 -15.37 -16.89 18.88
CA LEU A 37 -16.25 -16.23 17.92
C LEU A 37 -16.98 -15.03 18.55
N ASP A 38 -17.50 -15.20 19.77
CA ASP A 38 -18.17 -14.12 20.50
C ASP A 38 -17.20 -13.02 20.89
N THR A 39 -15.98 -13.37 21.31
CA THR A 39 -14.89 -12.41 21.61
C THR A 39 -14.49 -11.64 20.36
N LEU A 40 -14.30 -12.31 19.23
CA LEU A 40 -14.00 -11.68 17.96
C LEU A 40 -15.07 -10.64 17.59
N TYR A 41 -16.33 -11.06 17.57
CA TYR A 41 -17.43 -10.17 17.15
C TYR A 41 -17.61 -8.97 18.08
N ALA A 42 -17.53 -9.20 19.40
CA ALA A 42 -17.63 -8.12 20.39
C ALA A 42 -16.47 -7.12 20.25
N ALA A 43 -15.22 -7.61 20.08
CA ALA A 43 -14.06 -6.75 19.91
C ALA A 43 -14.09 -5.95 18.60
N LEU A 44 -14.57 -6.53 17.51
CA LEU A 44 -14.77 -5.81 16.24
C LEU A 44 -15.79 -4.68 16.40
N GLN A 45 -16.92 -4.93 17.09
CA GLN A 45 -17.93 -3.89 17.37
C GLN A 45 -17.41 -2.76 18.28
N GLU A 46 -16.49 -3.07 19.18
CA GLU A 46 -15.93 -2.09 20.11
C GLU A 46 -14.84 -1.24 19.47
N HIS A 47 -14.01 -1.82 18.58
CA HIS A 47 -12.77 -1.19 18.13
C HIS A 47 -12.83 -0.65 16.71
N HIS A 48 -13.61 -1.28 15.81
CA HIS A 48 -13.70 -0.82 14.42
C HIS A 48 -14.55 0.45 14.32
N PRO A 49 -14.09 1.50 13.60
CA PRO A 49 -14.78 2.80 13.56
C PRO A 49 -16.20 2.73 12.96
N ASP A 50 -16.38 1.87 11.95
CA ASP A 50 -17.67 1.63 11.30
C ASP A 50 -17.69 0.20 10.72
N LEU A 51 -18.04 -0.76 11.56
CA LEU A 51 -17.99 -2.20 11.23
C LEU A 51 -18.90 -2.57 10.05
N TYR A 52 -19.96 -1.82 9.83
CA TYR A 52 -21.01 -2.11 8.85
C TYR A 52 -21.00 -1.17 7.64
N ALA A 53 -19.91 -0.43 7.44
CA ALA A 53 -19.79 0.52 6.32
C ALA A 53 -19.99 -0.12 4.95
N ASN A 54 -19.45 -1.31 4.74
CA ASN A 54 -19.46 -1.99 3.44
C ASN A 54 -20.45 -3.17 3.38
N THR A 55 -20.81 -3.75 4.53
CA THR A 55 -21.68 -4.93 4.60
C THR A 55 -22.72 -4.75 5.71
N PRO A 56 -24.01 -4.94 5.44
CA PRO A 56 -25.06 -4.78 6.46
C PRO A 56 -24.87 -5.71 7.64
N GLN A 57 -25.27 -5.26 8.83
CA GLN A 57 -25.18 -6.04 10.08
C GLN A 57 -25.84 -7.41 9.97
N GLU A 58 -26.96 -7.51 9.27
CA GLU A 58 -27.70 -8.76 9.08
C GLU A 58 -26.88 -9.83 8.36
N ALA A 59 -25.98 -9.43 7.46
CA ALA A 59 -25.07 -10.37 6.78
C ALA A 59 -24.00 -10.91 7.74
N PHE A 60 -23.49 -10.06 8.63
CA PHE A 60 -22.57 -10.48 9.71
C PHE A 60 -23.23 -11.46 10.65
N GLU A 61 -24.44 -11.16 11.10
CA GLU A 61 -25.21 -12.03 12.01
C GLU A 61 -25.56 -13.37 11.35
N ALA A 62 -25.90 -13.36 10.06
CA ALA A 62 -26.14 -14.57 9.29
C ALA A 62 -24.87 -15.43 9.17
N LYS A 63 -23.72 -14.82 8.86
CA LYS A 63 -22.44 -15.55 8.78
C LYS A 63 -22.01 -16.10 10.14
N LYS A 64 -22.15 -15.29 11.20
CA LYS A 64 -21.90 -15.76 12.57
C LYS A 64 -22.76 -16.97 12.92
N ALA A 65 -24.08 -16.95 12.63
CA ALA A 65 -24.98 -18.06 12.88
C ALA A 65 -24.63 -19.30 12.03
N GLU A 66 -24.15 -19.13 10.80
CA GLU A 66 -23.64 -20.22 9.98
C GLU A 66 -22.45 -20.92 10.65
N ILE A 67 -21.46 -20.15 11.13
CA ILE A 67 -20.29 -20.65 11.84
C ILE A 67 -20.71 -21.37 13.14
N GLU A 68 -21.61 -20.78 13.93
CA GLU A 68 -22.14 -21.37 15.16
C GLU A 68 -22.76 -22.77 14.93
N GLY A 69 -23.35 -22.97 13.75
CA GLY A 69 -23.99 -24.26 13.39
C GLY A 69 -23.02 -25.43 13.19
N ARG A 70 -21.70 -25.16 13.03
CA ARG A 70 -20.70 -26.20 12.72
C ARG A 70 -19.52 -26.28 13.68
N LEU A 71 -19.48 -25.47 14.74
CA LEU A 71 -18.35 -25.40 15.70
C LEU A 71 -17.94 -26.75 16.31
N ALA A 72 -18.86 -27.72 16.42
CA ALA A 72 -18.59 -29.02 17.00
C ALA A 72 -17.94 -30.01 16.01
N GLU A 73 -18.09 -29.80 14.71
CA GLU A 73 -17.74 -30.75 13.65
C GLU A 73 -16.53 -30.32 12.82
N GLU A 74 -16.23 -29.01 12.76
CA GLU A 74 -15.14 -28.46 11.95
C GLU A 74 -13.74 -28.73 12.54
N SER A 75 -12.73 -28.66 11.69
CA SER A 75 -11.32 -28.70 12.11
C SER A 75 -10.88 -27.35 12.69
N ASP A 76 -9.68 -27.28 13.31
CA ASP A 76 -9.10 -26.00 13.76
C ASP A 76 -8.73 -25.11 12.57
N VAL A 77 -8.41 -25.71 11.43
CA VAL A 77 -8.12 -24.99 10.18
C VAL A 77 -9.39 -24.36 9.62
N ASP A 78 -10.49 -25.12 9.52
CA ASP A 78 -11.77 -24.62 9.04
C ASP A 78 -12.30 -23.49 9.95
N PHE A 79 -12.21 -23.68 11.28
CA PHE A 79 -12.59 -22.63 12.22
C PHE A 79 -11.79 -21.34 12.03
N ALA A 80 -10.47 -21.43 11.81
CA ALA A 80 -9.64 -20.26 11.55
C ALA A 80 -10.04 -19.56 10.24
N LEU A 81 -10.34 -20.33 9.19
CA LEU A 81 -10.82 -19.80 7.90
C LEU A 81 -12.23 -19.21 8.02
N ASP A 82 -13.08 -19.79 8.86
CA ASP A 82 -14.40 -19.24 9.19
C ASP A 82 -14.31 -17.89 9.87
N LEU A 83 -13.45 -17.75 10.88
CA LEU A 83 -13.20 -16.47 11.52
C LEU A 83 -12.68 -15.43 10.51
N GLN A 84 -11.76 -15.83 9.63
CA GLN A 84 -11.26 -14.96 8.59
C GLN A 84 -12.36 -14.58 7.59
N SER A 85 -13.25 -15.52 7.22
CA SER A 85 -14.37 -15.25 6.31
C SER A 85 -15.40 -14.28 6.91
N LEU A 86 -15.61 -14.33 8.22
CA LEU A 86 -16.44 -13.36 8.93
C LEU A 86 -15.79 -11.95 8.91
N VAL A 87 -14.48 -11.87 9.15
CA VAL A 87 -13.72 -10.62 9.10
C VAL A 87 -13.67 -10.05 7.68
N ALA A 88 -13.59 -10.89 6.65
CA ALA A 88 -13.59 -10.45 5.25
C ALA A 88 -14.85 -9.66 4.86
N LEU A 89 -15.99 -9.92 5.52
CA LEU A 89 -17.23 -9.16 5.29
C LEU A 89 -17.10 -7.66 5.61
N ILE A 90 -16.13 -7.25 6.44
CA ILE A 90 -15.91 -5.84 6.76
C ILE A 90 -15.53 -5.06 5.50
N GLY A 91 -14.84 -5.70 4.54
CA GLY A 91 -14.30 -5.02 3.36
C GLY A 91 -13.22 -3.98 3.71
N ASP A 92 -12.51 -4.21 4.82
CA ASP A 92 -11.37 -3.41 5.29
C ASP A 92 -10.10 -4.24 5.25
N SER A 93 -9.18 -3.87 4.39
CA SER A 93 -7.94 -4.62 4.15
C SER A 93 -6.92 -4.58 5.31
N HIS A 94 -7.12 -3.71 6.31
CA HIS A 94 -6.30 -3.63 7.52
C HIS A 94 -6.88 -4.43 8.69
N THR A 95 -8.17 -4.83 8.63
CA THR A 95 -8.79 -5.70 9.63
C THR A 95 -8.75 -7.14 9.13
N THR A 96 -7.97 -7.99 9.82
CA THR A 96 -7.72 -9.37 9.40
C THR A 96 -7.36 -10.26 10.58
N THR A 97 -7.60 -11.55 10.45
CA THR A 97 -7.08 -12.56 11.38
C THR A 97 -5.71 -13.05 10.91
N ASN A 98 -4.79 -13.29 11.85
CA ASN A 98 -3.51 -13.91 11.52
C ASN A 98 -3.65 -15.44 11.53
N ILE A 99 -4.19 -16.00 10.45
CA ILE A 99 -4.35 -17.44 10.26
C ILE A 99 -3.06 -18.13 9.77
N GLY A 100 -2.00 -17.38 9.49
CA GLY A 100 -0.77 -17.95 8.95
C GLY A 100 -0.15 -19.05 9.81
N SER A 101 -0.26 -18.97 11.15
CA SER A 101 0.19 -20.03 12.03
C SER A 101 -0.60 -21.34 11.88
N VAL A 102 -1.89 -21.24 11.55
CA VAL A 102 -2.77 -22.39 11.30
C VAL A 102 -2.49 -22.95 9.91
N LEU A 103 -2.39 -22.10 8.89
CA LEU A 103 -2.07 -22.52 7.51
C LEU A 103 -0.67 -23.16 7.40
N ASN A 104 0.29 -22.78 8.26
CA ASN A 104 1.61 -23.42 8.28
C ASN A 104 1.58 -24.92 8.68
N SER A 105 0.45 -25.40 9.23
CA SER A 105 0.26 -26.81 9.54
C SER A 105 -0.37 -27.61 8.39
N THR A 106 -0.68 -26.95 7.27
CA THR A 106 -1.31 -27.55 6.10
C THR A 106 -0.35 -27.63 4.92
N GLY A 107 -0.75 -28.31 3.84
CA GLY A 107 0.04 -28.45 2.64
C GLY A 107 0.07 -27.18 1.78
N LEU A 108 1.12 -27.06 0.97
CA LEU A 108 1.28 -26.03 -0.05
C LEU A 108 1.53 -26.70 -1.41
N TYR A 109 0.81 -26.31 -2.43
CA TYR A 109 1.04 -26.79 -3.80
C TYR A 109 2.28 -26.10 -4.41
N PRO A 110 3.26 -26.85 -4.95
CA PRO A 110 4.53 -26.33 -5.41
C PRO A 110 4.45 -25.70 -6.80
N PHE A 111 3.68 -24.63 -6.95
CA PHE A 111 3.63 -23.79 -8.14
C PHE A 111 3.57 -22.30 -7.75
N GLY A 112 3.78 -21.42 -8.71
CA GLY A 112 3.63 -19.98 -8.52
C GLY A 112 2.90 -19.36 -9.72
N ALA A 113 1.97 -18.44 -9.44
CA ALA A 113 1.29 -17.66 -10.47
C ALA A 113 1.23 -16.20 -10.02
N GLU A 114 1.67 -15.28 -10.89
CA GLU A 114 1.70 -13.84 -10.64
C GLU A 114 0.98 -13.11 -11.78
N TRP A 115 0.59 -11.87 -11.53
CA TRP A 115 -0.16 -11.07 -12.48
C TRP A 115 0.77 -10.25 -13.40
N TYR A 116 0.72 -10.53 -14.71
CA TYR A 116 1.41 -9.78 -15.75
C TYR A 116 0.49 -9.55 -16.95
N ASP A 117 0.57 -8.40 -17.58
CA ASP A 117 -0.14 -8.07 -18.83
C ASP A 117 -1.65 -8.39 -18.80
N GLY A 118 -2.30 -8.19 -17.64
CA GLY A 118 -3.72 -8.44 -17.49
C GLY A 118 -4.10 -9.92 -17.34
N SER A 119 -3.16 -10.81 -17.05
CA SER A 119 -3.40 -12.25 -16.88
C SER A 119 -2.55 -12.89 -15.77
N TRP A 120 -2.99 -14.04 -15.28
CA TRP A 120 -2.22 -14.87 -14.38
C TRP A 120 -1.16 -15.63 -15.17
N VAL A 121 0.11 -15.44 -14.84
CA VAL A 121 1.24 -16.06 -15.50
C VAL A 121 1.90 -17.07 -14.56
N LEU A 122 2.18 -18.27 -15.05
CA LEU A 122 2.91 -19.29 -14.30
C LEU A 122 4.37 -18.84 -14.10
N THR A 123 4.74 -18.57 -12.85
CA THR A 123 6.07 -18.05 -12.49
C THR A 123 6.94 -19.06 -11.75
N GLY A 124 6.33 -20.15 -11.27
CA GLY A 124 7.03 -21.25 -10.58
C GLY A 124 6.40 -22.59 -10.93
N ALA A 125 7.21 -23.61 -11.20
CA ALA A 125 6.78 -24.97 -11.44
C ALA A 125 7.89 -25.96 -11.08
N GLU A 126 7.55 -27.25 -10.91
CA GLU A 126 8.55 -28.30 -10.79
C GLU A 126 9.38 -28.43 -12.09
N GLU A 127 10.58 -29.02 -12.01
CA GLU A 127 11.53 -29.06 -13.13
C GLU A 127 10.92 -29.71 -14.39
N GLU A 128 10.07 -30.72 -14.24
CA GLU A 128 9.41 -31.44 -15.34
C GLU A 128 8.40 -30.57 -16.10
N ASP A 129 7.82 -29.56 -15.43
CA ASP A 129 6.83 -28.64 -15.97
C ASP A 129 7.41 -27.26 -16.31
N ALA A 130 8.72 -27.07 -16.15
CA ALA A 130 9.40 -25.79 -16.39
C ALA A 130 9.21 -25.23 -17.83
N ALA A 131 8.86 -26.07 -18.78
CA ALA A 131 8.53 -25.65 -20.15
C ALA A 131 7.23 -24.83 -20.25
N LEU A 132 6.38 -24.86 -19.23
CA LEU A 132 5.13 -24.10 -19.15
C LEU A 132 5.30 -22.73 -18.46
N LEU A 133 6.47 -22.43 -17.89
CA LEU A 133 6.73 -21.13 -17.29
C LEU A 133 6.51 -20.01 -18.31
N GLY A 134 5.88 -18.92 -17.87
CA GLY A 134 5.49 -17.79 -18.72
C GLY A 134 4.16 -17.98 -19.44
N GLN A 135 3.53 -19.17 -19.37
CA GLN A 135 2.20 -19.39 -19.92
C GLN A 135 1.12 -18.82 -18.99
N THR A 136 0.00 -18.40 -19.58
CA THR A 136 -1.16 -17.93 -18.80
C THR A 136 -1.81 -19.11 -18.06
N VAL A 137 -1.94 -19.01 -16.73
CA VAL A 137 -2.74 -19.93 -15.92
C VAL A 137 -4.23 -19.60 -16.11
N THR A 138 -5.02 -20.56 -16.55
CA THR A 138 -6.41 -20.36 -16.91
C THR A 138 -7.40 -20.98 -15.92
N ALA A 139 -7.01 -22.08 -15.25
CA ALA A 139 -7.86 -22.77 -14.28
C ALA A 139 -7.04 -23.61 -13.30
N LEU A 140 -7.63 -23.88 -12.11
CA LEU A 140 -7.21 -24.91 -11.16
C LEU A 140 -8.35 -25.93 -10.99
N ASN A 141 -8.07 -27.22 -11.12
CA ASN A 141 -9.07 -28.29 -11.11
C ASN A 141 -10.30 -27.97 -11.99
N GLY A 142 -10.08 -27.33 -13.14
CA GLY A 142 -11.13 -26.90 -14.06
C GLY A 142 -11.93 -25.66 -13.61
N VAL A 143 -11.67 -25.09 -12.44
CA VAL A 143 -12.29 -23.83 -12.00
C VAL A 143 -11.52 -22.66 -12.62
N PRO A 144 -12.15 -21.76 -13.41
CA PRO A 144 -11.49 -20.63 -14.03
C PRO A 144 -10.90 -19.64 -13.01
N MET A 145 -9.76 -19.00 -13.35
CA MET A 145 -9.08 -18.07 -12.45
C MET A 145 -9.95 -16.89 -11.99
N ASP A 146 -10.86 -16.38 -12.83
CA ASP A 146 -11.78 -15.30 -12.44
C ASP A 146 -12.77 -15.76 -11.36
N GLU A 147 -13.24 -17.01 -11.46
CA GLU A 147 -14.10 -17.61 -10.44
C GLU A 147 -13.32 -17.87 -9.14
N ILE A 148 -12.07 -18.31 -9.25
CA ILE A 148 -11.17 -18.48 -8.10
C ILE A 148 -11.00 -17.16 -7.36
N CYS A 149 -10.68 -16.07 -8.06
CA CYS A 149 -10.59 -14.73 -7.47
C CYS A 149 -11.89 -14.31 -6.78
N THR A 150 -13.04 -14.61 -7.39
CA THR A 150 -14.36 -14.33 -6.81
C THR A 150 -14.58 -15.12 -5.51
N ARG A 151 -14.22 -16.40 -5.47
CA ARG A 151 -14.31 -17.23 -4.27
C ARG A 151 -13.36 -16.73 -3.17
N PHE A 152 -12.12 -16.36 -3.52
CA PHE A 152 -11.20 -15.73 -2.56
C PHE A 152 -11.75 -14.43 -1.96
N GLY A 153 -12.59 -13.68 -2.67
CA GLY A 153 -13.30 -12.52 -2.15
C GLY A 153 -14.18 -12.80 -0.92
N THR A 154 -14.53 -14.05 -0.66
CA THR A 154 -15.26 -14.45 0.56
C THR A 154 -14.34 -14.76 1.75
N LEU A 155 -13.04 -14.85 1.51
CA LEU A 155 -12.04 -15.23 2.51
C LEU A 155 -11.03 -14.11 2.82
N VAL A 156 -10.74 -13.24 1.87
CA VAL A 156 -9.72 -12.21 2.05
C VAL A 156 -10.33 -10.85 2.35
N SER A 157 -9.75 -10.15 3.32
CA SER A 157 -10.10 -8.76 3.63
C SER A 157 -9.52 -7.84 2.55
N ALA A 158 -10.37 -7.35 1.66
CA ALA A 158 -9.97 -6.48 0.57
C ALA A 158 -10.96 -5.33 0.40
N ASP A 159 -10.44 -4.12 0.27
CA ASP A 159 -11.18 -2.88 0.05
C ASP A 159 -11.14 -2.42 -1.42
N ASN A 160 -10.39 -3.13 -2.28
CA ASN A 160 -10.35 -2.88 -3.71
C ASN A 160 -9.93 -4.15 -4.50
N PRO A 161 -10.18 -4.19 -5.84
CA PRO A 161 -9.87 -5.36 -6.67
C PRO A 161 -8.37 -5.71 -6.76
N VAL A 162 -7.48 -4.71 -6.68
CA VAL A 162 -6.02 -4.95 -6.72
C VAL A 162 -5.58 -5.66 -5.44
N LYS A 163 -6.12 -5.24 -4.29
CA LYS A 163 -5.88 -5.91 -3.01
C LYS A 163 -6.37 -7.35 -3.03
N LEU A 164 -7.58 -7.60 -3.53
CA LEU A 164 -8.12 -8.94 -3.66
C LEU A 164 -7.22 -9.83 -4.51
N ARG A 165 -6.83 -9.37 -5.70
CA ARG A 165 -5.95 -10.11 -6.59
C ARG A 165 -4.60 -10.43 -5.93
N ARG A 166 -3.96 -9.44 -5.30
CA ARG A 166 -2.69 -9.61 -4.61
C ARG A 166 -2.78 -10.59 -3.42
N GLN A 167 -3.86 -10.58 -2.67
CA GLN A 167 -4.09 -11.55 -1.60
C GLN A 167 -4.36 -12.94 -2.16
N THR A 168 -5.12 -13.05 -3.25
CA THR A 168 -5.32 -14.31 -3.97
C THR A 168 -3.98 -14.89 -4.42
N GLU A 169 -3.10 -14.09 -5.02
CA GLU A 169 -1.75 -14.50 -5.41
C GLU A 169 -0.95 -15.11 -4.25
N GLN A 170 -1.07 -14.55 -3.06
CA GLN A 170 -0.37 -15.02 -1.86
C GLN A 170 -0.93 -16.31 -1.27
N LEU A 171 -2.22 -16.61 -1.50
CA LEU A 171 -2.94 -17.75 -0.91
C LEU A 171 -3.26 -18.85 -1.91
N LEU A 172 -3.05 -18.61 -3.21
CA LEU A 172 -3.46 -19.51 -4.30
C LEU A 172 -2.82 -20.90 -4.24
N TYR A 173 -1.68 -21.03 -3.58
CA TYR A 173 -0.98 -22.30 -3.39
C TYR A 173 -1.29 -23.00 -2.05
N SER A 174 -2.14 -22.42 -1.19
CA SER A 174 -2.53 -23.01 0.08
C SER A 174 -3.59 -24.09 -0.11
N GLU A 175 -3.24 -25.35 0.19
CA GLU A 175 -4.16 -26.49 0.16
C GLU A 175 -5.43 -26.21 0.96
N ALA A 176 -5.28 -25.73 2.19
CA ALA A 176 -6.43 -25.44 3.07
C ALA A 176 -7.35 -24.35 2.53
N CYS A 177 -6.79 -23.28 1.93
CA CYS A 177 -7.62 -22.23 1.34
C CYS A 177 -8.38 -22.73 0.11
N LEU A 178 -7.74 -23.54 -0.74
CA LEU A 178 -8.38 -24.10 -1.93
C LEU A 178 -9.46 -25.13 -1.56
N ASP A 179 -9.25 -25.95 -0.52
CA ASP A 179 -10.25 -26.89 0.01
C ASP A 179 -11.45 -26.15 0.59
N TYR A 180 -11.21 -25.18 1.49
CA TYR A 180 -12.26 -24.35 2.08
C TYR A 180 -13.13 -23.63 1.03
N LEU A 181 -12.52 -23.19 -0.06
CA LEU A 181 -13.22 -22.52 -1.18
C LEU A 181 -13.82 -23.51 -2.19
N GLY A 182 -13.69 -24.84 -1.98
CA GLY A 182 -14.22 -25.88 -2.86
C GLY A 182 -13.56 -25.88 -4.25
N ILE A 183 -12.27 -25.58 -4.33
CA ILE A 183 -11.47 -25.59 -5.56
C ILE A 183 -10.65 -26.89 -5.65
N ALA A 184 -10.14 -27.37 -4.52
CA ALA A 184 -9.42 -28.63 -4.38
C ALA A 184 -9.94 -29.41 -3.17
N GLU A 185 -9.61 -30.70 -3.06
CA GLU A 185 -9.85 -31.50 -1.86
C GLU A 185 -8.51 -31.75 -1.16
N SER A 186 -8.44 -31.57 0.16
CA SER A 186 -7.22 -31.81 0.93
C SER A 186 -6.70 -33.24 0.76
N GLY A 187 -5.40 -33.38 0.51
CA GLY A 187 -4.76 -34.68 0.25
C GLY A 187 -4.86 -35.16 -1.19
N GLU A 188 -5.55 -34.42 -2.07
CA GLU A 188 -5.63 -34.75 -3.48
C GLU A 188 -4.73 -33.85 -4.32
N PRO A 189 -4.19 -34.35 -5.44
CA PRO A 189 -3.39 -33.55 -6.37
C PRO A 189 -4.19 -32.41 -6.99
N LEU A 190 -3.53 -31.28 -7.26
CA LEU A 190 -4.11 -30.12 -7.93
C LEU A 190 -3.73 -30.12 -9.41
N GLU A 191 -4.70 -30.08 -10.33
CA GLU A 191 -4.46 -29.83 -11.74
C GLU A 191 -4.34 -28.31 -11.99
N VAL A 192 -3.21 -27.88 -12.55
CA VAL A 192 -2.97 -26.50 -13.02
C VAL A 192 -3.08 -26.48 -14.54
N THR A 193 -4.08 -25.76 -15.06
CA THR A 193 -4.29 -25.61 -16.50
C THR A 193 -3.71 -24.28 -16.99
N THR A 194 -2.85 -24.32 -18.01
CA THR A 194 -2.27 -23.14 -18.65
C THR A 194 -2.66 -23.05 -20.13
N SER A 195 -2.36 -21.93 -20.78
CA SER A 195 -2.54 -21.76 -22.23
C SER A 195 -1.68 -22.72 -23.06
N GLY A 196 -0.62 -23.30 -22.48
CA GLY A 196 0.31 -24.22 -23.14
C GLY A 196 0.10 -25.69 -22.84
N GLY A 197 -0.74 -26.03 -21.84
CA GLY A 197 -1.00 -27.40 -21.39
C GLY A 197 -1.41 -27.42 -19.92
N SER A 198 -1.56 -28.63 -19.35
CA SER A 198 -1.83 -28.80 -17.92
C SER A 198 -0.81 -29.72 -17.27
N PHE A 199 -0.66 -29.58 -15.97
CA PHE A 199 0.18 -30.43 -15.13
C PHE A 199 -0.50 -30.62 -13.76
N THR A 200 0.00 -31.57 -12.99
CA THR A 200 -0.58 -31.91 -11.68
C THR A 200 0.49 -31.83 -10.62
N VAL A 201 0.19 -31.22 -9.48
CA VAL A 201 1.09 -31.07 -8.35
C VAL A 201 0.50 -31.65 -7.08
N GLU A 202 1.33 -32.30 -6.26
CA GLU A 202 0.98 -32.78 -4.93
C GLU A 202 1.26 -31.70 -3.90
N ALA A 203 0.41 -31.55 -2.88
CA ALA A 203 0.69 -30.63 -1.78
C ALA A 203 1.88 -31.13 -0.95
N LEU A 204 2.80 -30.22 -0.61
CA LEU A 204 3.95 -30.49 0.23
C LEU A 204 3.74 -29.88 1.61
N PRO A 205 4.20 -30.54 2.69
CA PRO A 205 4.28 -29.92 4.01
C PRO A 205 5.09 -28.61 3.95
N MET A 206 4.73 -27.60 4.75
CA MET A 206 5.41 -26.29 4.79
C MET A 206 6.93 -26.42 5.01
N GLU A 207 7.37 -27.41 5.80
CA GLU A 207 8.79 -27.67 6.07
C GLU A 207 9.56 -28.14 4.85
N ASP A 208 8.91 -28.85 3.93
CA ASP A 208 9.49 -29.41 2.70
C ASP A 208 9.37 -28.42 1.52
N PHE A 209 8.41 -27.49 1.58
CA PHE A 209 8.15 -26.53 0.50
C PHE A 209 9.37 -25.66 0.16
N GLY A 210 10.16 -25.27 1.20
CA GLY A 210 11.36 -24.46 1.02
C GLY A 210 12.52 -25.18 0.32
N ASP A 211 12.50 -26.51 0.34
CA ASP A 211 13.48 -27.41 -0.28
C ASP A 211 13.00 -27.94 -1.64
N ALA A 212 11.74 -27.66 -2.02
CA ALA A 212 11.22 -28.03 -3.33
C ALA A 212 12.05 -27.39 -4.45
N ALA A 213 12.50 -28.22 -5.38
CA ALA A 213 13.33 -27.80 -6.51
C ALA A 213 12.46 -27.11 -7.60
N LEU A 214 11.90 -25.95 -7.29
CA LEU A 214 11.11 -25.21 -8.25
C LEU A 214 11.99 -24.46 -9.26
N SER A 215 11.71 -24.69 -10.53
CA SER A 215 12.11 -23.82 -11.62
C SER A 215 11.29 -22.54 -11.54
N SER A 216 11.93 -21.39 -11.69
CA SER A 216 11.28 -20.09 -11.53
C SER A 216 11.52 -19.20 -12.75
N LEU A 217 10.51 -18.46 -13.13
CA LEU A 217 10.60 -17.48 -14.21
C LEU A 217 11.71 -16.44 -13.95
N SER A 218 11.95 -16.11 -12.68
CA SER A 218 13.03 -15.21 -12.28
C SER A 218 14.44 -15.72 -12.63
N GLN A 219 14.63 -17.04 -12.75
CA GLN A 219 15.91 -17.66 -13.17
C GLN A 219 16.15 -17.50 -14.68
N GLN A 220 15.10 -17.19 -15.45
CA GLN A 220 15.18 -16.99 -16.91
C GLN A 220 15.48 -15.53 -17.27
N ARG A 221 15.53 -14.63 -16.30
CA ARG A 221 15.83 -13.22 -16.55
C ARG A 221 17.25 -13.03 -17.07
N GLU A 222 17.41 -12.22 -18.10
CA GLU A 222 18.72 -11.92 -18.70
C GLU A 222 19.60 -11.07 -17.76
N SER A 223 18.98 -10.15 -16.99
CA SER A 223 19.69 -9.27 -16.05
C SER A 223 18.75 -8.75 -14.95
N THR A 224 19.31 -8.02 -13.99
CA THR A 224 18.56 -7.34 -12.92
C THR A 224 18.70 -5.83 -13.12
N PRO A 225 17.59 -5.07 -13.26
CA PRO A 225 17.68 -3.62 -13.43
C PRO A 225 18.25 -2.93 -12.17
N ALA A 226 18.87 -1.77 -12.35
CA ALA A 226 19.44 -0.97 -11.26
C ALA A 226 18.38 -0.54 -10.22
N THR A 227 17.13 -0.47 -10.67
CA THR A 227 15.95 -0.08 -9.88
C THR A 227 15.24 -1.27 -9.21
N ALA A 228 15.78 -2.49 -9.33
CA ALA A 228 15.21 -3.67 -8.68
C ALA A 228 15.08 -3.48 -7.17
N TYR A 229 14.01 -4.05 -6.61
CA TYR A 229 13.76 -4.04 -5.17
C TYR A 229 14.96 -4.60 -4.38
N ARG A 230 15.47 -3.82 -3.42
CA ARG A 230 16.57 -4.21 -2.54
C ARG A 230 16.01 -4.68 -1.19
N LYS A 231 15.82 -5.99 -1.07
CA LYS A 231 15.33 -6.60 0.18
C LYS A 231 16.20 -6.23 1.38
N GLY A 232 15.56 -5.79 2.47
CA GLY A 232 16.24 -5.41 3.71
C GLY A 232 16.90 -4.02 3.67
N THR A 233 16.68 -3.25 2.60
CA THR A 233 17.06 -1.83 2.52
C THR A 233 15.79 -0.99 2.73
N TYR A 234 15.83 -0.06 3.67
CA TYR A 234 14.69 0.82 3.96
C TYR A 234 14.53 1.86 2.85
N TYR A 235 15.61 2.54 2.52
CA TYR A 235 15.68 3.51 1.44
C TYR A 235 17.11 3.67 0.94
N PHE A 236 17.26 4.11 -0.29
CA PHE A 236 18.54 4.51 -0.89
C PHE A 236 18.30 5.43 -2.09
N ALA A 237 19.33 6.13 -2.52
CA ALA A 237 19.27 6.98 -3.70
C ALA A 237 20.49 6.76 -4.61
N GLN A 238 20.32 7.10 -5.89
CA GLN A 238 21.38 7.05 -6.90
C GLN A 238 20.99 7.83 -8.15
N SER A 239 21.96 8.31 -8.92
CA SER A 239 21.72 8.75 -10.29
C SER A 239 21.52 7.55 -11.19
N LEU A 240 20.52 7.58 -12.07
CA LEU A 240 20.36 6.58 -13.14
C LEU A 240 21.10 7.02 -14.42
N ASP A 241 21.08 8.32 -14.68
CA ASP A 241 21.85 8.98 -15.74
C ASP A 241 22.17 10.43 -15.34
N ASP A 242 22.71 11.25 -16.26
CA ASP A 242 23.10 12.63 -15.99
C ASP A 242 21.90 13.55 -15.69
N THR A 243 20.66 13.13 -15.96
CA THR A 243 19.44 13.94 -15.88
C THR A 243 18.38 13.37 -14.95
N THR A 244 18.56 12.12 -14.46
CA THR A 244 17.57 11.41 -13.67
C THR A 244 18.14 10.95 -12.34
N TYR A 245 17.54 11.42 -11.26
CA TYR A 245 17.84 10.98 -9.90
C TYR A 245 16.75 10.02 -9.40
N TYR A 246 17.15 8.95 -8.74
CA TYR A 246 16.25 7.88 -8.29
C TYR A 246 16.38 7.66 -6.79
N ILE A 247 15.24 7.62 -6.11
CA ILE A 247 15.11 7.36 -4.68
C ILE A 247 14.19 6.14 -4.53
N GLN A 248 14.66 5.07 -3.90
CA GLN A 248 13.82 3.92 -3.55
C GLN A 248 13.47 4.00 -2.06
N PHE A 249 12.18 4.00 -1.73
CA PHE A 249 11.66 4.04 -0.37
C PHE A 249 10.79 2.81 -0.13
N ASN A 250 11.37 1.79 0.49
CA ASN A 250 10.76 0.45 0.59
C ASN A 250 9.91 0.22 1.83
N GLN A 251 10.07 1.03 2.86
CA GLN A 251 9.33 0.92 4.12
C GLN A 251 9.21 2.30 4.76
N CYS A 252 8.03 2.61 5.27
CA CYS A 252 7.79 3.80 6.08
C CYS A 252 8.32 3.60 7.50
N MET A 253 9.63 3.37 7.62
CA MET A 253 10.37 3.14 8.85
C MET A 253 11.73 3.80 8.78
N GLU A 254 12.21 4.30 9.94
CA GLU A 254 13.57 4.82 10.09
C GLU A 254 14.62 3.72 9.96
N ASP A 255 15.65 3.94 9.13
CA ASP A 255 16.84 3.10 9.15
C ASP A 255 17.71 3.51 10.36
N PRO A 256 17.94 2.61 11.33
CA PRO A 256 18.76 2.94 12.49
C PRO A 256 20.21 3.36 12.16
N LYS A 257 20.70 3.01 10.96
CA LYS A 257 22.06 3.34 10.51
C LYS A 257 22.13 4.68 9.77
N GLN A 258 21.05 5.08 9.15
CA GLN A 258 20.95 6.31 8.38
C GLN A 258 19.54 6.90 8.57
N PRO A 259 19.29 7.66 9.65
CA PRO A 259 18.00 8.32 9.86
C PRO A 259 17.61 9.20 8.68
N MET A 260 16.29 9.31 8.43
CA MET A 260 15.73 9.98 7.24
C MET A 260 16.21 11.43 7.08
N ASP A 261 16.34 12.19 8.17
CA ASP A 261 16.86 13.58 8.09
C ASP A 261 18.25 13.64 7.46
N GLY A 262 19.14 12.71 7.87
CA GLY A 262 20.49 12.61 7.31
C GLY A 262 20.49 12.12 5.86
N PHE A 263 19.57 11.23 5.52
CA PHE A 263 19.38 10.76 4.15
C PHE A 263 18.83 11.88 3.26
N ALA A 264 17.83 12.63 3.72
CA ALA A 264 17.25 13.74 2.99
C ALA A 264 18.28 14.85 2.73
N ALA A 265 19.09 15.19 3.73
CA ALA A 265 20.18 16.16 3.56
C ALA A 265 21.24 15.69 2.53
N GLN A 266 21.52 14.38 2.47
CA GLN A 266 22.37 13.81 1.42
C GLN A 266 21.72 13.94 0.04
N VAL A 267 20.44 13.58 -0.08
CA VAL A 267 19.66 13.68 -1.33
C VAL A 267 19.64 15.12 -1.82
N GLU A 268 19.35 16.08 -0.95
CA GLU A 268 19.34 17.51 -1.27
C GLU A 268 20.70 17.97 -1.83
N ALA A 269 21.80 17.64 -1.15
CA ALA A 269 23.14 18.00 -1.60
C ALA A 269 23.53 17.35 -2.94
N GLU A 270 23.08 16.13 -3.21
CA GLU A 270 23.32 15.44 -4.48
C GLU A 270 22.47 16.03 -5.60
N LEU A 271 21.23 16.45 -5.32
CA LEU A 271 20.37 17.15 -6.27
C LEU A 271 20.91 18.52 -6.64
N GLU A 272 21.40 19.31 -5.66
CA GLU A 272 22.03 20.61 -5.89
C GLU A 272 23.35 20.51 -6.69
N ALA A 273 24.07 19.41 -6.57
CA ALA A 273 25.33 19.18 -7.27
C ALA A 273 25.16 18.66 -8.71
N GLY A 274 23.98 18.15 -9.06
CA GLY A 274 23.65 17.59 -10.37
C GLY A 274 22.82 18.55 -11.23
N ASP A 275 22.63 18.19 -12.50
CA ASP A 275 21.77 18.93 -13.45
C ASP A 275 20.56 18.05 -13.80
N TYR A 276 19.81 17.66 -12.74
CA TYR A 276 18.71 16.71 -12.89
C TYR A 276 17.45 17.41 -13.43
N ARG A 277 16.82 16.77 -14.40
CA ARG A 277 15.55 17.20 -15.00
C ARG A 277 14.35 16.45 -14.43
N GLN A 278 14.60 15.28 -13.81
CA GLN A 278 13.56 14.49 -13.15
C GLN A 278 14.09 13.74 -11.93
N VAL A 279 13.22 13.57 -10.95
CA VAL A 279 13.41 12.77 -9.75
C VAL A 279 12.34 11.68 -9.71
N LEU A 280 12.76 10.44 -9.51
CA LEU A 280 11.87 9.28 -9.40
C LEU A 280 11.88 8.80 -7.95
N LEU A 281 10.79 8.99 -7.21
CA LEU A 281 10.58 8.48 -5.86
C LEU A 281 9.79 7.17 -5.93
N ASP A 282 10.47 6.05 -5.72
CA ASP A 282 9.89 4.71 -5.89
C ASP A 282 9.26 4.17 -4.60
N LEU A 283 7.94 4.12 -4.58
CA LEU A 283 7.08 3.59 -3.52
C LEU A 283 6.48 2.21 -3.90
N ARG A 284 6.85 1.64 -5.06
CA ARG A 284 6.21 0.44 -5.62
C ARG A 284 6.26 -0.78 -4.69
N ASN A 285 7.26 -0.86 -3.82
CA ASN A 285 7.45 -1.99 -2.89
C ASN A 285 7.14 -1.62 -1.43
N ASN A 286 6.53 -0.46 -1.19
CA ASN A 286 6.31 0.06 0.16
C ASN A 286 4.93 -0.32 0.70
N GLY A 287 4.91 -1.21 1.69
CA GLY A 287 3.70 -1.69 2.37
C GLY A 287 3.20 -0.77 3.50
N GLY A 288 3.82 0.40 3.71
CA GLY A 288 3.43 1.34 4.76
C GLY A 288 4.31 1.32 6.01
N GLY A 289 3.76 1.82 7.11
CA GLY A 289 4.41 2.00 8.40
C GLY A 289 4.04 3.35 9.03
N SER A 290 5.01 4.28 9.19
CA SER A 290 4.80 5.66 9.64
C SER A 290 4.99 6.63 8.46
N ASP A 291 3.93 7.29 8.05
CA ASP A 291 3.93 8.27 6.95
C ASP A 291 4.90 9.44 7.19
N GLY A 292 5.09 9.83 8.44
CA GLY A 292 5.99 10.92 8.81
C GLY A 292 7.46 10.71 8.44
N VAL A 293 7.89 9.48 8.21
CA VAL A 293 9.30 9.18 7.88
C VAL A 293 9.72 9.81 6.56
N LEU A 294 8.84 9.88 5.55
CA LEU A 294 9.19 10.43 4.23
C LEU A 294 9.13 11.97 4.16
N VAL A 295 8.58 12.64 5.16
CA VAL A 295 8.36 14.10 5.16
C VAL A 295 9.60 14.90 4.77
N PRO A 296 10.83 14.61 5.26
CA PRO A 296 12.02 15.38 4.87
C PRO A 296 12.30 15.34 3.35
N ILE A 297 11.98 14.24 2.66
CA ILE A 297 12.10 14.15 1.19
C ILE A 297 10.93 14.91 0.52
N LEU A 298 9.70 14.76 1.02
CA LEU A 298 8.54 15.45 0.45
C LEU A 298 8.68 16.97 0.53
N MET A 299 9.37 17.50 1.54
CA MET A 299 9.63 18.93 1.67
C MET A 299 10.54 19.49 0.56
N LEU A 300 11.35 18.66 -0.11
CA LEU A 300 12.17 19.09 -1.24
C LEU A 300 11.34 19.26 -2.54
N VAL A 301 10.23 18.54 -2.65
CA VAL A 301 9.46 18.42 -3.90
C VAL A 301 8.96 19.76 -4.45
N PRO A 302 8.34 20.65 -3.65
CA PRO A 302 7.85 21.93 -4.18
C PRO A 302 8.95 22.80 -4.77
N GLY A 303 10.13 22.86 -4.12
CA GLY A 303 11.28 23.62 -4.64
C GLY A 303 11.78 23.06 -5.97
N LEU A 304 11.89 21.73 -6.08
CA LEU A 304 12.27 21.07 -7.33
C LEU A 304 11.26 21.36 -8.47
N VAL A 305 9.97 21.32 -8.16
CA VAL A 305 8.91 21.62 -9.15
C VAL A 305 8.95 23.08 -9.59
N GLU A 306 9.21 24.04 -8.68
CA GLU A 306 9.38 25.46 -9.01
C GLU A 306 10.59 25.70 -9.92
N GLU A 307 11.67 24.93 -9.75
CA GLU A 307 12.84 24.94 -10.62
C GLU A 307 12.62 24.23 -11.98
N GLY A 308 11.45 23.63 -12.19
CA GLY A 308 11.08 22.95 -13.41
C GLY A 308 11.51 21.47 -13.47
N VAL A 309 12.01 20.91 -12.36
CA VAL A 309 12.33 19.49 -12.25
C VAL A 309 11.04 18.69 -12.14
N LYS A 310 10.89 17.61 -12.92
CA LYS A 310 9.74 16.70 -12.84
C LYS A 310 9.95 15.71 -11.70
N VAL A 311 8.99 15.65 -10.78
CA VAL A 311 9.06 14.70 -9.66
C VAL A 311 7.97 13.64 -9.84
N TYR A 312 8.38 12.37 -9.95
CA TYR A 312 7.47 11.23 -10.11
C TYR A 312 7.45 10.37 -8.86
N GLY A 313 6.24 10.08 -8.35
CA GLY A 313 6.00 9.01 -7.39
C GLY A 313 5.68 7.72 -8.12
N LEU A 314 6.58 6.73 -8.05
CA LEU A 314 6.32 5.43 -8.66
C LEU A 314 5.49 4.59 -7.71
N VAL A 315 4.29 4.21 -8.13
CA VAL A 315 3.35 3.41 -7.34
C VAL A 315 3.04 2.08 -8.04
N GLY A 316 2.68 1.09 -7.26
CA GLY A 316 2.38 -0.25 -7.76
C GLY A 316 1.52 -1.06 -6.80
N GLU A 317 1.27 -2.31 -7.14
CA GLU A 317 0.39 -3.19 -6.37
C GLU A 317 0.81 -3.41 -4.91
N ALA A 318 2.10 -3.24 -4.58
CA ALA A 318 2.54 -3.33 -3.20
C ALA A 318 2.54 -1.99 -2.44
N THR A 319 2.22 -0.87 -3.10
CA THR A 319 2.03 0.41 -2.43
C THR A 319 0.77 0.36 -1.57
N TYR A 320 0.93 0.53 -0.24
CA TYR A 320 -0.15 0.27 0.70
C TYR A 320 -0.03 1.11 1.97
N SER A 321 -1.17 1.36 2.65
CA SER A 321 -1.23 2.04 3.96
C SER A 321 -0.52 3.41 3.92
N SER A 322 0.40 3.70 4.84
CA SER A 322 1.12 4.99 4.90
C SER A 322 1.85 5.35 3.61
N ALA A 323 2.21 4.39 2.74
CA ALA A 323 2.76 4.70 1.43
C ALA A 323 1.74 5.34 0.49
N ILE A 324 0.44 5.05 0.66
CA ILE A 324 -0.65 5.77 -0.05
C ILE A 324 -0.72 7.22 0.43
N ILE A 325 -0.62 7.46 1.73
CA ILE A 325 -0.57 8.82 2.29
C ILE A 325 0.58 9.60 1.67
N ASN A 326 1.79 9.02 1.66
CA ASN A 326 2.96 9.65 1.07
C ASN A 326 2.82 9.90 -0.45
N ALA A 327 2.18 8.97 -1.19
CA ALA A 327 1.90 9.17 -2.61
C ALA A 327 0.92 10.34 -2.86
N VAL A 328 -0.09 10.48 -2.01
CA VAL A 328 -1.06 11.59 -2.05
C VAL A 328 -0.39 12.91 -1.69
N GLU A 329 0.43 12.94 -0.63
CA GLU A 329 1.20 14.12 -0.23
C GLU A 329 2.18 14.56 -1.32
N LEU A 330 2.80 13.61 -2.05
CA LEU A 330 3.64 13.92 -3.20
C LEU A 330 2.86 14.66 -4.30
N VAL A 331 1.64 14.23 -4.59
CA VAL A 331 0.77 14.92 -5.58
C VAL A 331 0.42 16.32 -5.11
N ASP A 332 0.05 16.48 -3.84
CA ASP A 332 -0.25 17.78 -3.26
C ASP A 332 0.99 18.71 -3.26
N ALA A 333 2.19 18.15 -3.12
CA ALA A 333 3.46 18.87 -3.27
C ALA A 333 3.81 19.26 -4.73
N GLY A 334 3.04 18.79 -5.72
CA GLY A 334 3.24 19.09 -7.14
C GLY A 334 3.89 17.98 -7.95
N GLY A 335 4.09 16.79 -7.36
CA GLY A 335 4.58 15.61 -8.06
C GLY A 335 3.51 14.92 -8.91
N VAL A 336 3.92 13.95 -9.72
CA VAL A 336 3.05 13.16 -10.62
C VAL A 336 3.19 11.69 -10.28
N LEU A 337 2.07 10.96 -10.16
CA LEU A 337 2.12 9.51 -9.95
C LEU A 337 2.26 8.76 -11.28
N ALA A 338 3.14 7.75 -11.27
CA ALA A 338 3.40 6.87 -12.39
C ALA A 338 3.44 5.39 -11.94
N GLY A 339 3.00 4.47 -12.78
CA GLY A 339 3.04 3.03 -12.52
C GLY A 339 1.72 2.31 -12.71
N SER A 340 1.37 1.43 -11.78
CA SER A 340 0.12 0.64 -11.79
C SER A 340 -0.79 1.00 -10.61
N PRO A 341 -2.09 0.67 -10.68
CA PRO A 341 -3.02 0.83 -9.55
C PRO A 341 -2.53 0.08 -8.31
N THR A 342 -2.77 0.67 -7.14
CA THR A 342 -2.25 0.19 -5.86
C THR A 342 -3.19 -0.77 -5.14
N SER A 343 -2.66 -1.65 -4.28
CA SER A 343 -3.49 -2.42 -3.35
C SER A 343 -4.01 -1.60 -2.16
N GLY A 344 -3.40 -0.46 -1.87
CA GLY A 344 -3.95 0.50 -0.92
C GLY A 344 -5.04 1.34 -1.56
N SER A 345 -6.11 1.62 -0.83
CA SER A 345 -7.16 2.56 -1.24
C SER A 345 -6.87 3.97 -0.75
N VAL A 346 -7.32 4.97 -1.51
CA VAL A 346 -7.14 6.40 -1.15
C VAL A 346 -7.80 6.67 0.19
N ASN A 347 -9.10 6.36 0.29
CA ASN A 347 -9.80 6.39 1.55
C ASN A 347 -9.85 4.97 2.12
N HIS A 348 -9.43 4.80 3.35
CA HIS A 348 -9.35 3.47 3.95
C HIS A 348 -9.49 3.51 5.47
N PHE A 349 -9.90 2.40 6.04
CA PHE A 349 -9.73 2.15 7.46
C PHE A 349 -8.28 1.78 7.75
N GLY A 350 -7.74 2.17 8.90
CA GLY A 350 -6.34 1.93 9.23
C GLY A 350 -6.01 2.27 10.69
N SER A 351 -4.72 2.53 10.97
CA SER A 351 -4.23 2.77 12.33
C SER A 351 -4.58 1.59 13.25
N THR A 352 -4.06 0.40 12.92
CA THR A 352 -4.48 -0.86 13.52
C THR A 352 -4.05 -1.04 14.96
N GLY A 353 -5.01 -1.52 15.80
CA GLY A 353 -4.72 -2.23 17.04
C GLY A 353 -4.69 -3.74 16.83
N SER A 354 -4.42 -4.51 17.86
CA SER A 354 -4.54 -5.97 17.79
C SER A 354 -4.95 -6.55 19.13
N PHE A 355 -5.70 -7.67 19.07
CA PHE A 355 -6.06 -8.50 20.22
C PHE A 355 -5.87 -9.98 19.86
N THR A 356 -5.94 -10.84 20.86
CA THR A 356 -5.73 -12.29 20.68
C THR A 356 -6.95 -13.01 21.23
N LEU A 357 -7.47 -13.97 20.47
CA LEU A 357 -8.59 -14.81 20.89
C LEU A 357 -8.15 -15.75 22.03
N PRO A 358 -9.00 -15.94 23.06
CA PRO A 358 -8.56 -16.56 24.30
C PRO A 358 -8.24 -18.06 24.19
N ASN A 359 -8.87 -18.79 23.27
CA ASN A 359 -8.75 -20.25 23.17
C ASN A 359 -7.85 -20.66 21.99
N SER A 360 -8.11 -20.18 20.78
CA SER A 360 -7.31 -20.52 19.60
C SER A 360 -5.95 -19.81 19.58
N GLY A 361 -5.81 -18.69 20.31
CA GLY A 361 -4.61 -17.86 20.25
C GLY A 361 -4.46 -17.07 18.94
N ILE A 362 -5.46 -17.08 18.07
CA ILE A 362 -5.45 -16.32 16.82
C ILE A 362 -5.39 -14.83 17.14
N ARG A 363 -4.40 -14.16 16.57
CA ARG A 363 -4.26 -12.70 16.69
C ARG A 363 -5.09 -12.04 15.61
N VAL A 364 -5.85 -11.04 15.99
CA VAL A 364 -6.67 -10.22 15.11
C VAL A 364 -6.09 -8.81 15.05
N SER A 365 -5.88 -8.30 13.85
CA SER A 365 -5.62 -6.88 13.58
C SER A 365 -6.95 -6.20 13.29
N CYS A 366 -7.19 -5.04 13.87
CA CYS A 366 -8.43 -4.28 13.68
C CYS A 366 -8.11 -2.80 13.51
N SER A 367 -8.69 -2.19 12.49
CA SER A 367 -8.58 -0.75 12.25
C SER A 367 -9.27 0.05 13.36
N SER A 368 -8.69 1.19 13.71
CA SER A 368 -9.21 2.09 14.74
C SER A 368 -9.59 3.47 14.22
N LYS A 369 -9.29 3.78 12.96
CA LYS A 369 -9.57 5.07 12.32
C LYS A 369 -10.01 4.87 10.88
N TYR A 370 -10.85 5.79 10.40
CA TYR A 370 -11.06 6.01 8.98
C TYR A 370 -10.14 7.14 8.52
N ILE A 371 -9.38 6.91 7.45
CA ILE A 371 -8.44 7.85 6.85
C ILE A 371 -9.07 8.34 5.55
N ASP A 372 -9.46 9.61 5.54
CA ASP A 372 -10.09 10.27 4.38
C ASP A 372 -9.07 11.17 3.68
N LEU A 373 -8.43 10.64 2.64
CA LEU A 373 -7.51 11.38 1.78
C LEU A 373 -8.22 11.96 0.55
N GLY A 374 -9.47 11.58 0.30
CA GLY A 374 -10.22 12.00 -0.89
C GLY A 374 -10.48 13.51 -0.93
N THR A 375 -10.57 14.14 0.24
CA THR A 375 -10.67 15.60 0.34
C THR A 375 -9.37 16.31 -0.04
N LEU A 376 -8.20 15.65 0.08
CA LEU A 376 -6.91 16.16 -0.41
C LEU A 376 -6.84 16.13 -1.94
N LEU A 377 -7.62 15.26 -2.56
CA LEU A 377 -7.57 14.97 -3.98
C LEU A 377 -8.79 15.48 -4.76
N GLU A 378 -9.55 16.45 -4.23
CA GLU A 378 -10.64 17.14 -4.97
C GLU A 378 -10.18 17.63 -6.36
N ALA A 379 -8.87 17.65 -6.57
CA ALA A 379 -8.22 17.96 -7.83
C ALA A 379 -8.19 16.82 -8.88
N GLY A 380 -8.97 15.75 -8.74
CA GLY A 380 -9.18 14.81 -9.84
C GLY A 380 -8.86 13.34 -9.61
N LEU A 381 -8.53 12.90 -8.40
CA LEU A 381 -8.26 11.48 -8.12
C LEU A 381 -9.48 10.71 -7.52
N GLY A 382 -10.62 11.38 -7.33
CA GLY A 382 -11.89 10.74 -6.93
C GLY A 382 -11.98 10.38 -5.44
N ALA A 383 -13.05 10.82 -4.78
CA ALA A 383 -13.33 10.62 -3.36
C ALA A 383 -13.90 9.22 -3.05
N GLN A 384 -13.40 8.14 -3.65
CA GLN A 384 -13.99 6.81 -3.48
C GLN A 384 -12.99 5.84 -2.87
N VAL A 385 -13.51 4.77 -2.25
CA VAL A 385 -12.76 3.62 -1.77
C VAL A 385 -12.28 2.82 -2.99
N GLU A 386 -11.37 3.40 -3.74
CA GLU A 386 -10.81 2.83 -4.97
C GLU A 386 -9.29 2.78 -4.87
N PRO A 387 -8.62 1.87 -5.62
CA PRO A 387 -7.18 1.90 -5.65
C PRO A 387 -6.69 3.27 -6.09
N LEU A 388 -5.55 3.72 -5.58
CA LEU A 388 -4.89 4.89 -6.11
C LEU A 388 -4.41 4.58 -7.53
N VAL A 389 -4.96 5.30 -8.52
CA VAL A 389 -4.63 5.12 -9.94
C VAL A 389 -3.65 6.21 -10.37
N PRO A 390 -2.44 5.85 -10.85
CA PRO A 390 -1.45 6.84 -11.26
C PRO A 390 -1.87 7.58 -12.54
N THR A 391 -1.46 8.85 -12.65
CA THR A 391 -1.69 9.70 -13.84
C THR A 391 -0.97 9.13 -15.07
N VAL A 392 0.25 8.63 -14.90
CA VAL A 392 1.03 7.95 -15.94
C VAL A 392 0.91 6.45 -15.71
N ARG A 393 0.06 5.79 -16.46
CA ARG A 393 -0.16 4.35 -16.30
C ARG A 393 0.78 3.56 -17.20
N VAL A 394 1.79 2.93 -16.58
CA VAL A 394 2.74 2.03 -17.23
C VAL A 394 2.98 0.85 -16.29
N GLU A 395 2.57 -0.32 -16.71
CA GLU A 395 2.70 -1.56 -15.94
C GLU A 395 3.93 -2.37 -16.41
N GLN A 396 4.51 -3.18 -15.53
CA GLN A 396 5.61 -4.08 -15.88
C GLN A 396 5.10 -5.14 -16.84
N THR A 397 5.70 -5.25 -18.02
CA THR A 397 5.40 -6.34 -18.96
C THR A 397 6.24 -7.58 -18.67
N LEU A 398 5.72 -8.75 -19.05
CA LEU A 398 6.44 -10.01 -18.90
C LEU A 398 7.73 -10.03 -19.76
N ASP A 399 7.65 -9.52 -20.98
CA ASP A 399 8.79 -9.45 -21.89
C ASP A 399 9.94 -8.59 -21.34
N ASP A 400 9.61 -7.40 -20.79
CA ASP A 400 10.61 -6.54 -20.16
C ASP A 400 11.17 -7.17 -18.88
N TYR A 401 10.29 -7.81 -18.08
CA TYR A 401 10.74 -8.54 -16.89
C TYR A 401 11.79 -9.61 -17.24
N LEU A 402 11.54 -10.43 -18.27
CA LEU A 402 12.47 -11.46 -18.73
C LEU A 402 13.76 -10.87 -19.32
N ALA A 403 13.66 -9.76 -20.05
CA ALA A 403 14.81 -9.02 -20.54
C ALA A 403 15.61 -8.29 -19.44
N GLY A 404 15.14 -8.34 -18.19
CA GLY A 404 15.79 -7.67 -17.05
C GLY A 404 15.63 -6.16 -17.06
N ARG A 405 14.56 -5.65 -17.68
CA ARG A 405 14.23 -4.22 -17.76
C ARG A 405 13.12 -3.85 -16.78
N ASP A 406 13.08 -2.58 -16.41
CA ASP A 406 11.99 -1.95 -15.65
C ASP A 406 11.18 -1.10 -16.63
N THR A 407 10.02 -1.64 -17.08
CA THR A 407 9.19 -1.01 -18.11
C THR A 407 8.83 0.45 -17.76
N LEU A 408 8.46 0.71 -16.49
CA LEU A 408 8.08 2.05 -16.04
C LEU A 408 9.28 3.00 -16.05
N VAL A 409 10.40 2.58 -15.49
CA VAL A 409 11.60 3.42 -15.42
C VAL A 409 12.16 3.68 -16.81
N ASP A 410 12.22 2.68 -17.68
CA ASP A 410 12.64 2.85 -19.08
C ASP A 410 11.74 3.85 -19.82
N TRP A 411 10.42 3.79 -19.58
CA TRP A 411 9.49 4.74 -20.14
C TRP A 411 9.74 6.17 -19.62
N LEU A 412 9.99 6.34 -18.31
CA LEU A 412 10.26 7.64 -17.70
C LEU A 412 11.61 8.22 -18.15
N LEU A 413 12.64 7.39 -18.29
CA LEU A 413 13.93 7.83 -18.84
C LEU A 413 13.78 8.38 -20.27
N ALA A 414 12.91 7.78 -21.05
CA ALA A 414 12.68 8.19 -22.44
C ALA A 414 11.72 9.41 -22.58
N ASN A 415 10.75 9.59 -21.66
CA ASN A 415 9.64 10.52 -21.84
C ASN A 415 9.43 11.48 -20.66
N GLY A 416 9.86 11.10 -19.44
CA GLY A 416 9.44 11.74 -18.21
C GLY A 416 9.85 13.21 -18.11
N ALA A 417 11.07 13.56 -18.47
CA ALA A 417 11.57 14.93 -18.36
C ALA A 417 10.78 15.95 -19.22
N ASP A 418 10.21 15.49 -20.33
CA ASP A 418 9.44 16.32 -21.26
C ASP A 418 7.91 16.04 -21.18
N TYR A 419 7.48 15.14 -20.28
CA TYR A 419 6.07 14.79 -20.14
C TYR A 419 5.27 15.99 -19.63
N THR A 420 4.19 16.27 -20.33
CA THR A 420 3.18 17.24 -19.88
C THR A 420 1.93 16.44 -19.52
N ALA A 421 1.57 16.44 -18.25
CA ALA A 421 0.30 15.86 -17.84
C ALA A 421 -0.83 16.51 -18.65
N PRO A 422 -1.86 15.72 -19.07
CA PRO A 422 -3.06 16.32 -19.63
C PRO A 422 -3.53 17.43 -18.71
N GLU A 423 -3.90 18.60 -19.27
CA GLU A 423 -4.45 19.70 -18.48
C GLU A 423 -5.54 19.13 -17.56
N GLN A 424 -5.19 18.91 -16.29
CA GLN A 424 -6.21 18.78 -15.27
C GLN A 424 -6.78 20.18 -15.09
N PRO A 425 -8.13 20.34 -15.06
CA PRO A 425 -8.68 21.62 -14.67
C PRO A 425 -7.99 22.04 -13.38
N ASP A 426 -7.41 23.24 -13.35
CA ASP A 426 -6.54 23.80 -12.34
C ASP A 426 -6.81 23.21 -10.95
N ALA A 427 -5.90 22.36 -10.47
CA ALA A 427 -6.05 21.80 -9.14
C ALA A 427 -6.17 22.98 -8.16
N PRO A 428 -7.25 23.09 -7.39
CA PRO A 428 -7.44 24.22 -6.51
C PRO A 428 -6.29 24.26 -5.50
N LEU A 429 -5.70 25.43 -5.30
CA LEU A 429 -4.70 25.64 -4.25
C LEU A 429 -5.34 25.30 -2.90
N THR A 430 -4.76 24.34 -2.17
CA THR A 430 -5.27 23.99 -0.83
C THR A 430 -4.82 24.99 0.23
N ARG A 431 -5.56 25.04 1.35
CA ARG A 431 -5.20 25.91 2.48
C ARG A 431 -3.86 25.49 3.10
N GLY A 432 -3.57 24.18 3.18
CA GLY A 432 -2.30 23.65 3.67
C GLY A 432 -1.14 24.03 2.77
N ARG A 433 -1.28 23.88 1.45
CA ARG A 433 -0.27 24.29 0.48
C ARG A 433 0.00 25.80 0.52
N LEU A 434 -1.05 26.62 0.60
CA LEU A 434 -0.85 28.06 0.75
C LEU A 434 -0.13 28.41 2.06
N ALA A 435 -0.48 27.77 3.18
CA ALA A 435 0.20 27.98 4.46
C ALA A 435 1.70 27.60 4.36
N TRP A 436 2.01 26.49 3.71
CA TRP A 436 3.38 26.06 3.44
C TRP A 436 4.14 27.07 2.59
N MET A 437 3.56 27.55 1.48
CA MET A 437 4.19 28.56 0.61
C MET A 437 4.51 29.87 1.36
N LEU A 438 3.58 30.32 2.22
CA LEU A 438 3.78 31.53 3.02
C LEU A 438 4.89 31.35 4.08
N TRP A 439 4.96 30.16 4.68
CA TRP A 439 6.01 29.80 5.63
C TRP A 439 7.39 29.75 4.95
N GLN A 440 7.49 29.12 3.77
CA GLN A 440 8.72 29.12 2.96
C GLN A 440 9.14 30.56 2.58
N ALA A 441 8.20 31.38 2.12
CA ALA A 441 8.46 32.78 1.80
C ALA A 441 8.92 33.60 3.02
N ALA A 442 8.59 33.16 4.24
CA ALA A 442 9.10 33.74 5.49
C ALA A 442 10.51 33.23 5.89
N GLY A 443 11.12 32.34 5.10
CA GLY A 443 12.41 31.73 5.38
C GLY A 443 12.33 30.46 6.23
N ALA A 444 11.19 29.77 6.20
CA ALA A 444 10.93 28.50 6.88
C ALA A 444 11.35 28.50 8.39
N PRO A 445 10.90 29.46 9.20
CA PRO A 445 11.28 29.53 10.60
C PRO A 445 10.75 28.32 11.39
N GLU A 446 11.45 27.92 12.46
CA GLU A 446 11.00 26.87 13.36
C GLU A 446 9.57 27.18 13.88
N ALA A 447 8.71 26.15 13.88
CA ALA A 447 7.31 26.27 14.29
C ALA A 447 6.87 25.07 15.13
N GLU A 448 6.06 25.35 16.15
CA GLU A 448 5.44 24.30 16.96
C GLU A 448 4.25 23.68 16.20
N PRO A 449 3.94 22.40 16.43
CA PRO A 449 2.77 21.75 15.85
C PRO A 449 1.47 22.49 16.15
N ALA A 450 0.62 22.68 15.16
CA ALA A 450 -0.68 23.32 15.34
C ALA A 450 -1.69 22.36 16.01
N PRO A 451 -2.62 22.88 16.85
CA PRO A 451 -3.55 22.05 17.63
C PRO A 451 -4.84 21.69 16.85
N PHE A 452 -4.77 21.51 15.54
CA PHE A 452 -5.95 21.23 14.72
C PHE A 452 -6.23 19.74 14.61
N SER A 453 -7.50 19.34 14.75
CA SER A 453 -7.92 17.94 14.80
C SER A 453 -7.87 17.21 13.46
N ASP A 454 -7.88 17.94 12.36
CA ASP A 454 -7.84 17.45 10.98
C ASP A 454 -6.47 17.59 10.33
N LEU A 455 -5.47 18.04 11.07
CA LEU A 455 -4.11 18.16 10.58
C LEU A 455 -3.42 16.81 10.74
N MET A 456 -2.90 16.27 9.62
CA MET A 456 -1.99 15.13 9.69
C MET A 456 -0.67 15.61 10.31
N PRO A 457 -0.23 15.06 11.44
CA PRO A 457 0.90 15.61 12.20
C PRO A 457 2.21 15.68 11.42
N PHE A 458 2.33 14.84 10.39
CA PHE A 458 3.54 14.68 9.58
C PHE A 458 3.38 15.16 8.14
N ALA A 459 2.24 15.79 7.78
CA ALA A 459 2.09 16.36 6.45
C ALA A 459 3.16 17.42 6.18
N TYR A 460 3.69 17.47 4.94
CA TYR A 460 4.73 18.43 4.55
C TYR A 460 4.35 19.90 4.85
N TYR A 461 3.05 20.20 4.81
CA TYR A 461 2.54 21.54 5.12
C TYR A 461 2.34 21.80 6.63
N ALA A 462 2.48 20.77 7.49
CA ALA A 462 2.22 20.91 8.93
C ALA A 462 3.07 22.01 9.62
N PRO A 463 4.38 22.15 9.32
CA PRO A 463 5.16 23.26 9.85
C PRO A 463 4.63 24.62 9.41
N GLY A 464 4.22 24.75 8.14
CA GLY A 464 3.63 25.98 7.61
C GLY A 464 2.30 26.33 8.28
N VAL A 465 1.45 25.33 8.55
CA VAL A 465 0.20 25.52 9.28
C VAL A 465 0.47 25.93 10.74
N GLY A 466 1.43 25.28 11.41
CA GLY A 466 1.86 25.65 12.75
C GLY A 466 2.35 27.10 12.83
N TRP A 467 3.20 27.50 11.92
CA TRP A 467 3.71 28.86 11.82
C TRP A 467 2.58 29.89 11.53
N CYS A 468 1.67 29.58 10.61
CA CYS A 468 0.54 30.44 10.29
C CYS A 468 -0.38 30.66 11.49
N ASP A 469 -0.63 29.60 12.29
CA ASP A 469 -1.45 29.69 13.51
C ASP A 469 -0.75 30.58 14.57
N GLN A 470 0.53 30.31 14.85
CA GLN A 470 1.32 31.07 15.84
C GLN A 470 1.45 32.55 15.49
N THR A 471 1.59 32.87 14.21
CA THR A 471 1.76 34.24 13.73
C THR A 471 0.45 34.95 13.41
N GLY A 472 -0.67 34.24 13.45
CA GLY A 472 -2.00 34.73 13.10
C GLY A 472 -2.19 35.01 11.61
N VAL A 473 -1.30 34.46 10.74
CA VAL A 473 -1.43 34.53 9.29
C VAL A 473 -2.65 33.73 8.82
N ALA A 474 -2.84 32.55 9.38
CA ALA A 474 -4.07 31.79 9.18
C ALA A 474 -4.49 31.14 10.51
N ASN A 475 -5.77 30.98 10.73
CA ASN A 475 -6.34 30.33 11.90
C ASN A 475 -7.26 29.19 11.45
N GLY A 476 -7.57 28.28 12.37
CA GLY A 476 -8.58 27.25 12.15
C GLY A 476 -9.99 27.81 11.96
N VAL A 477 -10.89 26.93 11.57
CA VAL A 477 -12.32 27.23 11.43
C VAL A 477 -13.07 26.84 12.72
N PRO A 478 -14.32 27.31 12.94
CA PRO A 478 -15.14 26.85 14.03
C PRO A 478 -15.24 25.33 14.07
N GLY A 479 -14.96 24.71 15.22
CA GLY A 479 -14.92 23.26 15.39
C GLY A 479 -13.50 22.70 15.56
N GLY A 480 -12.45 23.53 15.50
CA GLY A 480 -11.06 23.12 15.81
C GLY A 480 -10.32 22.46 14.64
N ALA A 481 -10.83 22.61 13.42
CA ALA A 481 -10.17 22.15 12.19
C ALA A 481 -9.42 23.28 11.48
N PHE A 482 -8.38 22.95 10.70
CA PHE A 482 -7.71 23.90 9.80
C PHE A 482 -8.24 23.83 8.38
N ARG A 483 -8.74 22.67 7.96
CA ARG A 483 -9.14 22.34 6.59
C ARG A 483 -7.96 22.42 5.61
N ALA A 484 -6.81 21.88 6.01
CA ALA A 484 -5.57 21.97 5.23
C ALA A 484 -5.72 21.44 3.80
N SER A 485 -6.48 20.36 3.65
CA SER A 485 -6.75 19.69 2.37
C SER A 485 -7.86 20.33 1.52
N CYS A 486 -8.65 21.24 2.09
CA CYS A 486 -9.70 21.91 1.31
C CYS A 486 -9.14 23.00 0.42
N ALA A 487 -9.75 23.19 -0.76
CA ALA A 487 -9.47 24.30 -1.63
C ALA A 487 -9.60 25.63 -0.87
N VAL A 488 -8.58 26.48 -0.97
CA VAL A 488 -8.64 27.83 -0.40
C VAL A 488 -9.52 28.70 -1.27
N THR A 489 -10.51 29.37 -0.66
CA THR A 489 -11.30 30.36 -1.40
C THR A 489 -10.47 31.62 -1.68
N LEU A 490 -10.83 32.37 -2.73
CA LEU A 490 -10.17 33.64 -3.04
C LEU A 490 -10.17 34.61 -1.85
N GLU A 491 -11.25 34.63 -1.08
CA GLU A 491 -11.36 35.46 0.13
C GLU A 491 -10.39 35.01 1.22
N GLU A 492 -10.31 33.71 1.48
CA GLU A 492 -9.38 33.14 2.47
C GLU A 492 -7.92 33.38 2.05
N ALA A 493 -7.59 33.12 0.79
CA ALA A 493 -6.24 33.38 0.25
C ALA A 493 -5.86 34.87 0.39
N ALA A 494 -6.76 35.78 0.04
CA ALA A 494 -6.54 37.20 0.21
C ALA A 494 -6.33 37.59 1.67
N GLN A 495 -7.09 37.01 2.59
CA GLN A 495 -6.92 37.25 4.04
C GLN A 495 -5.57 36.76 4.54
N MET A 496 -5.16 35.55 4.17
CA MET A 496 -3.87 34.96 4.52
C MET A 496 -2.71 35.83 3.99
N LEU A 497 -2.75 36.23 2.73
CA LEU A 497 -1.74 37.09 2.11
C LEU A 497 -1.65 38.47 2.78
N VAL A 498 -2.78 39.11 3.08
CA VAL A 498 -2.77 40.42 3.78
C VAL A 498 -2.17 40.30 5.18
N ARG A 499 -2.48 39.23 5.91
CA ARG A 499 -1.92 38.99 7.24
C ARG A 499 -0.44 38.66 7.18
N PHE A 500 -0.02 37.87 6.19
CA PHE A 500 1.37 37.56 5.91
C PHE A 500 2.20 38.84 5.64
N VAL A 501 1.73 39.70 4.73
CA VAL A 501 2.38 40.96 4.42
C VAL A 501 2.56 41.86 5.66
N ARG A 502 1.53 41.91 6.51
CA ARG A 502 1.59 42.65 7.78
C ARG A 502 2.58 42.03 8.76
N GLN A 503 2.61 40.75 8.86
CA GLN A 503 3.51 39.96 9.72
C GLN A 503 4.98 40.18 9.28
N GLN A 504 5.25 40.25 7.97
CA GLN A 504 6.58 40.53 7.41
C GLN A 504 6.95 42.03 7.46
N GLY A 505 6.08 42.91 7.95
CA GLY A 505 6.33 44.34 8.01
C GLY A 505 6.39 45.05 6.64
N LEU A 506 5.87 44.36 5.59
CA LEU A 506 5.88 44.92 4.22
C LEU A 506 4.75 45.95 4.05
N THR A 507 5.01 46.98 3.23
CA THR A 507 3.99 47.98 2.89
C THR A 507 3.16 47.56 1.67
N PRO A 508 1.92 48.06 1.50
CA PRO A 508 1.11 47.79 0.32
C PRO A 508 1.76 48.18 -1.01
N ALA A 509 2.71 49.14 -0.98
CA ALA A 509 3.46 49.56 -2.18
C ALA A 509 4.50 48.51 -2.61
N GLU A 510 5.17 47.86 -1.65
CA GLU A 510 6.14 46.80 -1.90
C GLU A 510 5.44 45.56 -2.45
N VAL A 511 4.23 45.23 -1.94
CA VAL A 511 3.42 44.11 -2.44
C VAL A 511 2.94 44.32 -3.89
N ARG A 512 2.55 45.57 -4.23
CA ARG A 512 2.19 45.91 -5.62
C ARG A 512 3.36 45.74 -6.57
N SER A 513 4.56 46.02 -6.14
CA SER A 513 5.78 45.82 -6.93
C SER A 513 6.02 44.33 -7.24
N CYS A 514 5.84 43.46 -6.26
CA CYS A 514 5.99 42.00 -6.46
C CYS A 514 4.91 41.42 -7.40
N LEU A 515 3.63 41.83 -7.26
CA LEU A 515 2.52 41.31 -8.07
C LEU A 515 2.59 41.78 -9.54
N LEU A 516 3.20 42.91 -9.84
CA LEU A 516 3.36 43.40 -11.21
C LEU A 516 4.46 42.67 -11.98
N TYR A 517 5.42 42.03 -11.30
CA TYR A 517 6.44 41.21 -11.96
C TYR A 517 5.98 39.83 -12.37
N THR A 518 4.85 39.34 -11.84
CA THR A 518 4.29 37.99 -12.15
C THR A 518 3.22 38.01 -13.25
N SER A 519 2.81 39.21 -13.73
CA SER A 519 1.76 39.33 -14.77
C SER A 519 2.30 39.40 -16.20
N ASP A 520 3.64 39.44 -16.41
CA ASP A 520 4.29 39.53 -17.70
C ASP A 520 5.25 38.35 -18.01
N ALA A 521 5.03 37.17 -17.35
CA ALA A 521 5.78 35.94 -17.63
C ALA A 521 4.85 34.85 -18.20
#